data_9ef441f5f62c1a2904d91e3d3888252f
#
_entry.id   9ef441f5f62c1a2904d91e3d3888252f
#
_cell.length_a   1.000
_cell.length_b   1.000
_cell.length_c   1.000
_cell.angle_alpha   90.00
_cell.angle_beta   90.00
_cell.angle_gamma   90.00
#
_symmetry.space_group_name_H-M   'P 1'
#
loop_
_entity.id
_entity.type
_entity.pdbx_description
1 polymer ?
#
loop_
_entity_poly.entity_id
_entity_poly.type
_entity_poly.pdbx_seq_one_letter_code
_entity_poly.pdbx_strand_id
1 'polypeptide(L)'
;MIAEMQASGSVEFGAHSVRHAYLSRLEDSDARWEITQSKRDCETLIGAEIRHFAYPYGDSGSVGTREAAICRELGFLTAVTTESNTIFPSDRDRLLNLPRLTYNGYFQNTPLLDLLLSGTLPRLRRGLRG
;
A
#
# COMPACT_ATOMS: atom_id res chain seq x y z
N MET A 1 -16.38 14.83 -10.03
CA MET A 1 -15.93 13.40 -9.94
C MET A 1 -15.24 13.10 -8.62
N ILE A 2 -14.04 13.65 -8.26
CA ILE A 2 -13.38 13.37 -6.96
C ILE A 2 -14.29 13.73 -5.78
N ALA A 3 -14.86 14.94 -5.75
CA ALA A 3 -15.76 15.37 -4.69
C ALA A 3 -17.01 14.48 -4.55
N GLU A 4 -17.55 13.99 -5.65
CA GLU A 4 -18.70 13.06 -5.66
C GLU A 4 -18.30 11.69 -5.08
N MET A 5 -17.12 11.18 -5.45
CA MET A 5 -16.59 9.93 -4.89
C MET A 5 -16.39 10.05 -3.37
N GLN A 6 -15.83 11.17 -2.91
CA GLN A 6 -15.67 11.44 -1.49
C GLN A 6 -17.01 11.56 -0.77
N ALA A 7 -17.96 12.30 -1.35
CA ALA A 7 -19.29 12.50 -0.77
C ALA A 7 -20.10 11.20 -0.67
N SER A 8 -19.80 10.20 -1.50
CA SER A 8 -20.47 8.89 -1.45
C SER A 8 -20.19 8.11 -0.17
N GLY A 9 -19.09 8.42 0.53
CA GLY A 9 -18.63 7.64 1.69
C GLY A 9 -18.15 6.22 1.37
N SER A 10 -18.16 5.83 0.10
CA SER A 10 -17.78 4.47 -0.37
C SER A 10 -16.35 4.39 -0.86
N VAL A 11 -15.64 5.52 -0.92
CA VAL A 11 -14.26 5.61 -1.43
C VAL A 11 -13.40 6.32 -0.41
N GLU A 12 -12.25 5.71 -0.10
CA GLU A 12 -11.19 6.32 0.68
C GLU A 12 -9.97 6.56 -0.21
N PHE A 13 -9.39 7.76 -0.12
CA PHE A 13 -8.22 8.14 -0.91
C PHE A 13 -6.94 7.91 -0.13
N GLY A 14 -5.88 7.50 -0.82
CA GLY A 14 -4.54 7.34 -0.27
C GLY A 14 -3.49 8.07 -1.13
N ALA A 15 -2.31 8.29 -0.55
CA ALA A 15 -1.18 8.89 -1.25
C ALA A 15 -0.30 7.83 -1.93
N HIS A 16 0.45 8.24 -2.98
CA HIS A 16 1.27 7.33 -3.80
C HIS A 16 2.54 7.99 -4.35
N SER A 17 3.25 8.79 -3.55
CA SER A 17 4.34 9.69 -3.92
C SER A 17 3.94 10.76 -4.95
N VAL A 18 4.85 11.70 -5.22
CA VAL A 18 4.61 12.80 -6.19
C VAL A 18 4.97 12.38 -7.61
N ARG A 19 6.18 11.82 -7.79
CA ARG A 19 6.76 11.50 -9.10
C ARG A 19 6.77 10.00 -9.41
N HIS A 20 6.12 9.17 -8.59
CA HIS A 20 6.16 7.71 -8.69
C HIS A 20 7.61 7.17 -8.66
N ALA A 21 8.44 7.75 -7.77
CA ALA A 21 9.86 7.43 -7.68
C ALA A 21 10.11 6.07 -7.00
N TYR A 22 11.24 5.43 -7.33
CA TYR A 22 11.74 4.24 -6.64
C TYR A 22 12.37 4.68 -5.31
N LEU A 23 11.54 4.76 -4.25
CA LEU A 23 11.85 5.46 -3.01
C LEU A 23 13.15 5.00 -2.35
N SER A 24 13.43 3.70 -2.34
CA SER A 24 14.63 3.14 -1.72
C SER A 24 15.95 3.58 -2.41
N ARG A 25 15.87 4.09 -3.65
CA ARG A 25 17.04 4.60 -4.41
C ARG A 25 17.27 6.09 -4.24
N LEU A 26 16.36 6.77 -3.56
CA LEU A 26 16.48 8.20 -3.28
C LEU A 26 17.31 8.44 -2.01
N GLU A 27 17.93 9.60 -1.95
CA GLU A 27 18.47 10.12 -0.70
C GLU A 27 17.35 10.32 0.33
N ASP A 28 17.68 10.33 1.62
CA ASP A 28 16.72 10.41 2.73
C ASP A 28 15.77 11.60 2.61
N SER A 29 16.32 12.77 2.31
CA SER A 29 15.57 14.01 2.13
C SER A 29 14.55 13.92 1.00
N ASP A 30 14.95 13.31 -0.12
CA ASP A 30 14.11 13.18 -1.31
C ASP A 30 13.00 12.15 -1.10
N ALA A 31 13.32 11.00 -0.49
CA ALA A 31 12.31 9.99 -0.15
C ALA A 31 11.27 10.57 0.82
N ARG A 32 11.72 11.31 1.84
CA ARG A 32 10.83 12.00 2.78
C ARG A 32 9.98 13.05 2.09
N TRP A 33 10.56 13.84 1.20
CA TRP A 33 9.83 14.84 0.42
C TRP A 33 8.74 14.20 -0.44
N GLU A 34 9.06 13.14 -1.18
CA GLU A 34 8.11 12.41 -2.03
C GLU A 34 6.87 11.93 -1.25
N ILE A 35 7.08 11.37 -0.07
CA ILE A 35 6.00 10.85 0.76
C ILE A 35 5.22 12.00 1.41
N THR A 36 5.92 12.99 1.99
CA THR A 36 5.29 14.12 2.69
C THR A 36 4.48 14.98 1.73
N GLN A 37 5.07 15.33 0.59
CA GLN A 37 4.41 16.22 -0.37
C GLN A 37 3.19 15.55 -0.99
N SER A 38 3.27 14.25 -1.32
CA SER A 38 2.12 13.53 -1.84
C SER A 38 0.94 13.48 -0.86
N LYS A 39 1.21 13.35 0.45
CA LYS A 39 0.18 13.43 1.48
C LYS A 39 -0.49 14.79 1.46
N ARG A 40 0.29 15.87 1.50
CA ARG A 40 -0.22 17.26 1.51
C ARG A 40 -1.02 17.60 0.26
N ASP A 41 -0.54 17.19 -0.91
CA ASP A 41 -1.21 17.45 -2.18
C ASP A 41 -2.57 16.74 -2.23
N CYS A 42 -2.61 15.48 -1.80
CA CYS A 42 -3.86 14.73 -1.69
C CYS A 42 -4.81 15.35 -0.66
N GLU A 43 -4.33 15.73 0.53
CA GLU A 43 -5.14 16.39 1.57
C GLU A 43 -5.71 17.72 1.07
N THR A 44 -4.93 18.50 0.35
CA THR A 44 -5.38 19.75 -0.26
C THR A 44 -6.46 19.51 -1.31
N LEU A 45 -6.28 18.51 -2.17
CA LEU A 45 -7.21 18.18 -3.24
C LEU A 45 -8.53 17.60 -2.71
N ILE A 46 -8.46 16.76 -1.69
CA ILE A 46 -9.58 16.03 -1.12
C ILE A 46 -10.31 16.85 -0.05
N GLY A 47 -9.60 17.75 0.65
CA GLY A 47 -10.12 18.50 1.78
C GLY A 47 -10.31 17.65 3.06
N ALA A 48 -9.61 16.53 3.16
CA ALA A 48 -9.66 15.61 4.29
C ALA A 48 -8.29 14.98 4.54
N GLU A 49 -8.09 14.45 5.75
CA GLU A 49 -6.87 13.75 6.13
C GLU A 49 -6.65 12.51 5.26
N ILE A 50 -5.42 12.34 4.78
CA ILE A 50 -4.98 11.13 4.06
C ILE A 50 -4.25 10.21 5.03
N ARG A 51 -4.83 9.03 5.27
CA ARG A 51 -4.38 8.06 6.26
C ARG A 51 -3.71 6.82 5.69
N HIS A 52 -3.73 6.66 4.36
CA HIS A 52 -3.24 5.45 3.69
C HIS A 52 -2.23 5.81 2.61
N PHE A 53 -1.22 4.95 2.46
CA PHE A 53 -0.16 5.10 1.46
C PHE A 53 -0.02 3.83 0.62
N ALA A 54 0.26 3.95 -0.66
CA ALA A 54 0.72 2.85 -1.49
C ALA A 54 2.14 3.16 -1.98
N TYR A 55 3.08 2.25 -1.77
CA TYR A 55 4.45 2.46 -2.24
C TYR A 55 4.52 2.31 -3.77
N PRO A 56 5.14 3.28 -4.50
CA PRO A 56 5.47 3.10 -5.90
C PRO A 56 6.29 1.83 -6.11
N TYR A 57 5.95 1.06 -7.14
CA TYR A 57 6.47 -0.30 -7.40
C TYR A 57 6.13 -1.29 -6.28
N GLY A 58 6.44 -0.99 -5.04
CA GLY A 58 6.05 -1.75 -3.86
C GLY A 58 6.67 -3.13 -3.71
N ASP A 59 7.66 -3.48 -4.53
CA ASP A 59 8.43 -4.72 -4.41
C ASP A 59 9.46 -4.65 -3.28
N SER A 60 10.07 -5.78 -2.95
CA SER A 60 11.05 -5.88 -1.85
C SER A 60 12.33 -5.05 -2.04
N GLY A 61 12.58 -4.56 -3.26
CA GLY A 61 13.69 -3.67 -3.57
C GLY A 61 13.32 -2.19 -3.48
N SER A 62 12.02 -1.86 -3.59
CA SER A 62 11.53 -0.47 -3.62
C SER A 62 11.13 0.09 -2.26
N VAL A 63 10.95 -0.78 -1.27
CA VAL A 63 10.47 -0.43 0.08
C VAL A 63 11.34 -1.10 1.13
N GLY A 64 11.75 -0.32 2.14
CA GLY A 64 12.49 -0.80 3.29
C GLY A 64 11.94 -0.26 4.61
N THR A 65 12.71 -0.47 5.66
CA THR A 65 12.37 0.01 7.01
C THR A 65 12.34 1.53 7.09
N ARG A 66 13.15 2.22 6.27
CA ARG A 66 13.21 3.68 6.19
C ARG A 66 11.89 4.27 5.71
N GLU A 67 11.35 3.78 4.60
CA GLU A 67 10.10 4.27 4.01
C GLU A 67 8.92 4.04 4.98
N ALA A 68 8.90 2.87 5.62
CA ALA A 68 7.90 2.57 6.65
C ALA A 68 8.03 3.48 7.89
N ALA A 69 9.26 3.84 8.29
CA ALA A 69 9.49 4.79 9.38
C ALA A 69 8.98 6.19 9.02
N ILE A 70 9.27 6.66 7.79
CA ILE A 70 8.76 7.94 7.29
C ILE A 70 7.22 7.95 7.29
N CYS A 71 6.58 6.90 6.79
CA CYS A 71 5.12 6.79 6.82
C CYS A 71 4.55 6.84 8.24
N ARG A 72 5.22 6.19 9.21
CA ARG A 72 4.82 6.22 10.63
C ARG A 72 4.91 7.63 11.20
N GLU A 73 6.01 8.32 10.98
CA GLU A 73 6.23 9.70 11.46
C GLU A 73 5.21 10.69 10.88
N LEU A 74 4.77 10.45 9.65
CA LEU A 74 3.74 11.26 8.98
C LEU A 74 2.30 10.89 9.35
N GLY A 75 2.11 9.91 10.25
CA GLY A 75 0.79 9.52 10.76
C GLY A 75 -0.04 8.68 9.81
N PHE A 76 0.56 8.03 8.81
CA PHE A 76 -0.18 7.05 8.02
C PHE A 76 -0.56 5.84 8.88
N LEU A 77 -1.81 5.41 8.79
CA LEU A 77 -2.33 4.24 9.50
C LEU A 77 -1.91 2.94 8.81
N THR A 78 -1.96 2.92 7.49
CA THR A 78 -1.53 1.76 6.71
C THR A 78 -0.71 2.19 5.48
N ALA A 79 0.19 1.30 5.06
CA ALA A 79 0.84 1.40 3.77
C ALA A 79 0.94 0.02 3.12
N VAL A 80 0.69 -0.03 1.81
CA VAL A 80 0.62 -1.28 1.03
C VAL A 80 1.78 -1.41 0.07
N THR A 81 2.27 -2.63 -0.05
CA THR A 81 3.28 -3.07 -1.03
C THR A 81 2.63 -3.78 -2.21
N THR A 82 3.44 -4.30 -3.12
CA THR A 82 2.99 -5.24 -4.16
C THR A 82 3.35 -6.70 -3.83
N GLU A 83 3.79 -6.97 -2.60
CA GLU A 83 3.94 -8.34 -2.12
C GLU A 83 2.60 -9.08 -2.24
N SER A 84 2.56 -10.11 -3.08
CA SER A 84 1.32 -10.85 -3.34
C SER A 84 0.99 -11.79 -2.20
N ASN A 85 0.08 -11.36 -1.33
CA ASN A 85 -0.37 -12.15 -0.19
C ASN A 85 -1.73 -11.64 0.32
N THR A 86 -2.41 -12.47 1.12
CA THR A 86 -3.56 -12.05 1.95
C THR A 86 -3.07 -11.49 3.28
N ILE A 87 -3.89 -10.66 3.92
CA ILE A 87 -3.62 -10.12 5.25
C ILE A 87 -4.05 -11.15 6.31
N PHE A 88 -3.18 -11.41 7.27
CA PHE A 88 -3.42 -12.30 8.41
C PHE A 88 -3.37 -11.53 9.73
N PRO A 89 -3.93 -12.07 10.83
CA PRO A 89 -3.83 -11.44 12.15
C PRO A 89 -2.39 -11.14 12.61
N SER A 90 -1.40 -11.90 12.13
CA SER A 90 0.02 -11.67 12.37
C SER A 90 0.57 -10.40 11.69
N ASP A 91 -0.15 -9.83 10.73
CA ASP A 91 0.29 -8.62 10.02
C ASP A 91 -0.07 -7.32 10.78
N ARG A 92 -0.71 -7.45 11.97
CA ARG A 92 -1.04 -6.30 12.84
C ARG A 92 0.18 -5.45 13.23
N ASP A 93 1.35 -6.07 13.29
CA ASP A 93 2.58 -5.39 13.69
C ASP A 93 3.31 -4.74 12.50
N ARG A 94 2.81 -4.93 11.27
CA ARG A 94 3.39 -4.38 10.04
C ARG A 94 2.38 -3.59 9.18
N LEU A 95 1.51 -2.83 9.80
CA LEU A 95 0.47 -2.05 9.11
C LEU A 95 1.02 -1.10 8.04
N LEU A 96 2.27 -0.66 8.17
CA LEU A 96 2.95 0.18 7.17
C LEU A 96 3.74 -0.63 6.13
N ASN A 97 3.49 -1.93 6.03
CA ASN A 97 4.10 -2.82 5.04
C ASN A 97 3.17 -4.00 4.73
N LEU A 98 1.90 -3.70 4.43
CA LEU A 98 0.88 -4.72 4.18
C LEU A 98 1.03 -5.30 2.76
N PRO A 99 0.80 -6.59 2.60
CA PRO A 99 0.74 -7.22 1.29
C PRO A 99 -0.53 -6.81 0.54
N ARG A 100 -0.53 -7.02 -0.77
CA ARG A 100 -1.66 -6.75 -1.64
C ARG A 100 -1.83 -7.87 -2.65
N LEU A 101 -3.04 -8.42 -2.79
CA LEU A 101 -3.36 -9.33 -3.88
C LEU A 101 -3.51 -8.54 -5.18
N THR A 102 -2.83 -9.01 -6.23
CA THR A 102 -3.04 -8.49 -7.58
C THR A 102 -4.07 -9.37 -8.28
N TYR A 103 -5.19 -8.78 -8.64
CA TYR A 103 -6.21 -9.39 -9.49
C TYR A 103 -6.30 -8.59 -10.79
N ASN A 104 -5.98 -9.22 -11.91
CA ASN A 104 -5.91 -8.56 -13.21
C ASN A 104 -6.83 -9.23 -14.22
N GLY A 105 -7.01 -8.60 -15.39
CA GLY A 105 -7.91 -9.08 -16.43
C GLY A 105 -7.58 -10.45 -17.04
N TYR A 106 -6.41 -11.03 -16.75
CA TYR A 106 -6.05 -12.40 -17.17
C TYR A 106 -6.67 -13.47 -16.27
N PHE A 107 -7.11 -13.12 -15.07
CA PHE A 107 -7.64 -14.03 -14.05
C PHE A 107 -9.09 -13.67 -13.68
N GLN A 108 -9.99 -13.62 -14.67
CA GLN A 108 -11.40 -13.27 -14.45
C GLN A 108 -12.25 -14.48 -13.99
N ASN A 109 -11.65 -15.39 -13.28
CA ASN A 109 -12.27 -16.64 -12.86
C ASN A 109 -12.59 -16.61 -11.36
N THR A 110 -13.87 -16.67 -11.00
CA THR A 110 -14.34 -16.58 -9.62
C THR A 110 -13.73 -17.65 -8.71
N PRO A 111 -13.61 -18.94 -9.08
CA PRO A 111 -12.94 -19.93 -8.26
C PRO A 111 -11.48 -19.62 -7.94
N LEU A 112 -10.76 -19.00 -8.89
CA LEU A 112 -9.38 -18.56 -8.62
C LEU A 112 -9.34 -17.39 -7.66
N LEU A 113 -10.27 -16.43 -7.77
CA LEU A 113 -10.39 -15.33 -6.82
C LEU A 113 -10.69 -15.85 -5.41
N ASP A 114 -11.62 -16.79 -5.27
CA ASP A 114 -11.95 -17.42 -3.99
C ASP A 114 -10.74 -18.16 -3.40
N LEU A 115 -9.98 -18.86 -4.22
CA LEU A 115 -8.75 -19.52 -3.80
C LEU A 115 -7.68 -18.51 -3.31
N LEU A 116 -7.52 -17.39 -4.01
CA LEU A 116 -6.60 -16.32 -3.60
C LEU A 116 -7.05 -15.66 -2.30
N LEU A 117 -8.33 -15.35 -2.16
CA LEU A 117 -8.92 -14.72 -0.97
C LEU A 117 -8.92 -15.65 0.24
N SER A 118 -9.03 -16.97 0.04
CA SER A 118 -9.01 -17.96 1.14
C SER A 118 -7.69 -17.99 1.92
N GLY A 119 -6.61 -17.42 1.38
CA GLY A 119 -5.29 -17.44 1.99
C GLY A 119 -4.63 -18.84 1.99
N THR A 120 -5.20 -19.82 1.28
CA THR A 120 -4.67 -21.20 1.22
C THR A 120 -3.30 -21.25 0.53
N LEU A 121 -3.14 -20.58 -0.61
CA LEU A 121 -1.88 -20.54 -1.35
C LEU A 121 -0.73 -19.88 -0.56
N PRO A 122 -0.93 -18.73 0.10
CA PRO A 122 0.09 -18.13 0.96
C PRO A 122 0.47 -19.01 2.15
N ARG A 123 -0.48 -19.73 2.76
CA ARG A 123 -0.20 -20.67 3.86
C ARG A 123 0.67 -21.82 3.42
N LEU A 124 0.41 -22.40 2.24
CA LEU A 124 1.24 -23.45 1.67
C LEU A 124 2.67 -22.99 1.40
N ARG A 125 2.86 -21.76 0.88
CA ARG A 125 4.20 -21.17 0.66
C ARG A 125 4.96 -20.93 1.96
N ARG A 126 4.29 -20.55 3.05
CA ARG A 126 4.93 -20.39 4.37
C ARG A 126 5.33 -21.73 4.98
N GLY A 127 4.52 -22.78 4.83
CA GLY A 127 4.80 -24.12 5.31
C GLY A 127 5.96 -24.83 4.58
N LEU A 128 6.29 -24.43 3.36
CA LEU A 128 7.40 -25.00 2.57
C LEU A 128 8.75 -24.29 2.81
N ARG A 129 8.78 -23.23 3.62
CA ARG A 129 9.99 -22.45 3.95
C ARG A 129 10.44 -22.60 5.39
N GLY A 130 9.81 -23.51 6.14
CA GLY A 130 10.16 -23.86 7.52
C GLY A 130 11.04 -25.10 7.61
#